data_6e8464911cc956a238b5979d10fabffc
#
_entry.id   6e8464911cc956a238b5979d10fabffc
#
_cell.length_a   1.000
_cell.length_b   1.000
_cell.length_c   1.000
_cell.angle_alpha   90.00
_cell.angle_beta   90.00
_cell.angle_gamma   90.00
#
_symmetry.space_group_name_H-M   'P 1'
#
loop_
_entity.id
_entity.type
_entity.pdbx_description
1 polymer ?
#
loop_
_entity_poly.entity_id
_entity_poly.type
_entity_poly.pdbx_seq_one_letter_code
_entity_poly.pdbx_strand_id
1 'polypeptide(L)'
;MNFFTWLTTKRKTLSTMNAAELRAQEMLLENERNRMQSKMSKIAADKQKVIDQGAKERTPELRRTFAQQFDLLHTEQRMVSRHLNIRSKELLTVSRLRMLRESAQRSGLSSAGIGTIREQDLATIEQLIESDKISTEMYQERLDQILELSQEDEGTAAVSPAAEELMKIWGDMDAGLIKDSSEAFEEAEKRVRERQKASE
;
A
#
# COMPACT_ATOMS: atom_id res chain seq x y z
N MET A 1 15.96 14.06 -27.15
CA MET A 1 16.64 13.63 -25.91
C MET A 1 16.90 12.14 -26.06
N ASN A 2 18.18 11.74 -26.17
CA ASN A 2 18.55 10.38 -26.55
C ASN A 2 18.34 9.41 -25.37
N PHE A 3 17.59 8.34 -25.60
CA PHE A 3 17.31 7.22 -24.67
C PHE A 3 18.60 6.62 -24.06
N PHE A 4 19.71 6.65 -24.79
CA PHE A 4 21.02 6.18 -24.33
C PHE A 4 21.67 7.04 -23.23
N THR A 5 21.38 8.33 -23.16
CA THR A 5 21.92 9.21 -22.11
C THR A 5 21.27 8.95 -20.74
N TRP A 6 20.07 8.41 -20.72
CA TRP A 6 19.35 8.03 -19.49
C TRP A 6 19.95 6.76 -18.86
N LEU A 7 20.47 5.83 -19.68
CA LEU A 7 21.01 4.55 -19.18
C LEU A 7 22.42 4.69 -18.58
N THR A 8 23.17 5.74 -18.92
CA THR A 8 24.58 5.92 -18.51
C THR A 8 24.79 6.89 -17.35
N THR A 9 23.74 7.58 -16.90
CA THR A 9 23.84 8.45 -15.74
C THR A 9 23.86 7.57 -14.48
N LYS A 10 25.04 7.34 -13.90
CA LYS A 10 25.18 6.74 -12.55
C LYS A 10 24.21 7.48 -11.63
N ARG A 11 23.16 6.79 -11.17
CA ARG A 11 22.25 7.37 -10.19
C ARG A 11 23.08 7.76 -8.98
N LYS A 12 23.10 9.06 -8.68
CA LYS A 12 23.76 9.56 -7.48
C LYS A 12 23.09 8.85 -6.29
N THR A 13 23.89 8.26 -5.44
CA THR A 13 23.41 7.70 -4.17
C THR A 13 23.01 8.84 -3.24
N LEU A 14 22.08 8.60 -2.32
CA LEU A 14 21.66 9.60 -1.33
C LEU A 14 22.84 10.22 -0.58
N SER A 15 23.91 9.42 -0.37
CA SER A 15 25.15 9.86 0.28
C SER A 15 25.94 10.89 -0.55
N THR A 16 25.75 10.98 -1.86
CA THR A 16 26.48 11.90 -2.75
C THR A 16 25.65 13.12 -3.20
N MET A 17 24.36 13.15 -2.89
CA MET A 17 23.45 14.25 -3.22
C MET A 17 23.75 15.50 -2.38
N ASN A 18 23.73 16.69 -3.01
CA ASN A 18 23.79 17.96 -2.30
C ASN A 18 22.42 18.33 -1.67
N ALA A 19 22.38 19.40 -0.86
CA ALA A 19 21.15 19.83 -0.16
C ALA A 19 19.99 20.17 -1.13
N ALA A 20 20.29 20.78 -2.28
CA ALA A 20 19.26 21.11 -3.28
C ALA A 20 18.70 19.85 -3.98
N GLU A 21 19.55 18.88 -4.29
CA GLU A 21 19.16 17.59 -4.85
C GLU A 21 18.30 16.79 -3.86
N LEU A 22 18.68 16.79 -2.59
CA LEU A 22 17.90 16.14 -1.51
C LEU A 22 16.53 16.80 -1.33
N ARG A 23 16.46 18.14 -1.44
CA ARG A 23 15.19 18.87 -1.39
C ARG A 23 14.27 18.50 -2.57
N ALA A 24 14.83 18.37 -3.77
CA ALA A 24 14.07 17.92 -4.93
C ALA A 24 13.54 16.48 -4.72
N GLN A 25 14.37 15.59 -4.19
CA GLN A 25 13.97 14.22 -3.87
C GLN A 25 12.88 14.17 -2.78
N GLU A 26 13.00 15.00 -1.75
CA GLU A 26 11.99 15.14 -0.68
C GLU A 26 10.62 15.53 -1.25
N MET A 27 10.57 16.53 -2.15
CA MET A 27 9.34 16.94 -2.82
C MET A 27 8.72 15.83 -3.68
N LEU A 28 9.54 15.05 -4.38
CA LEU A 28 9.06 13.91 -5.16
C LEU A 28 8.42 12.84 -4.26
N LEU A 29 9.10 12.47 -3.18
CA LEU A 29 8.61 11.48 -2.22
C LEU A 29 7.34 11.96 -1.49
N GLU A 30 7.25 13.24 -1.18
CA GLU A 30 6.05 13.85 -0.59
C GLU A 30 4.86 13.78 -1.56
N ASN A 31 5.06 14.09 -2.83
CA ASN A 31 4.03 13.96 -3.85
C ASN A 31 3.59 12.50 -4.03
N GLU A 32 4.52 11.54 -4.07
CA GLU A 32 4.20 10.12 -4.16
C GLU A 32 3.40 9.65 -2.93
N ARG A 33 3.82 10.03 -1.72
CA ARG A 33 3.09 9.74 -0.49
C ARG A 33 1.65 10.27 -0.53
N ASN A 34 1.47 11.52 -0.96
CA ASN A 34 0.15 12.14 -1.05
C ASN A 34 -0.74 11.44 -2.10
N ARG A 35 -0.17 10.99 -3.23
CA ARG A 35 -0.89 10.18 -4.22
C ARG A 35 -1.35 8.84 -3.63
N MET A 36 -0.49 8.16 -2.88
CA MET A 36 -0.85 6.90 -2.22
C MET A 36 -1.92 7.10 -1.14
N GLN A 37 -1.86 8.20 -0.41
CA GLN A 37 -2.87 8.55 0.59
C GLN A 37 -4.24 8.80 -0.07
N SER A 38 -4.28 9.51 -1.20
CA SER A 38 -5.50 9.68 -2.00
C SER A 38 -6.01 8.35 -2.56
N LYS A 39 -5.10 7.45 -2.99
CA LYS A 39 -5.47 6.11 -3.43
C LYS A 39 -6.10 5.28 -2.31
N MET A 40 -5.54 5.35 -1.09
CA MET A 40 -6.11 4.69 0.10
C MET A 40 -7.54 5.15 0.38
N SER A 41 -7.78 6.47 0.35
CA SER A 41 -9.13 7.03 0.56
C SER A 41 -10.11 6.57 -0.52
N LYS A 42 -9.65 6.47 -1.77
CA LYS A 42 -10.49 5.96 -2.87
C LYS A 42 -10.84 4.49 -2.67
N ILE A 43 -9.87 3.65 -2.33
CA ILE A 43 -10.11 2.22 -2.07
C ILE A 43 -11.11 2.05 -0.92
N ALA A 44 -11.00 2.83 0.16
CA ALA A 44 -11.94 2.79 1.28
C ALA A 44 -13.37 3.16 0.82
N ALA A 45 -13.53 4.19 0.00
CA ALA A 45 -14.82 4.56 -0.57
C ALA A 45 -15.39 3.50 -1.52
N ASP A 46 -14.55 2.86 -2.32
CA ASP A 46 -14.98 1.80 -3.22
C ASP A 46 -15.37 0.52 -2.45
N LYS A 47 -14.65 0.17 -1.36
CA LYS A 47 -15.05 -0.91 -0.45
C LYS A 47 -16.42 -0.65 0.18
N GLN A 48 -16.66 0.59 0.64
CA GLN A 48 -17.97 0.98 1.18
C GLN A 48 -19.08 0.77 0.14
N LYS A 49 -18.88 1.19 -1.11
CA LYS A 49 -19.86 0.97 -2.20
C LYS A 49 -20.16 -0.50 -2.43
N VAL A 50 -19.14 -1.36 -2.39
CA VAL A 50 -19.30 -2.81 -2.56
C VAL A 50 -20.17 -3.39 -1.42
N ILE A 51 -19.95 -2.94 -0.18
CA ILE A 51 -20.78 -3.34 0.97
C ILE A 51 -22.22 -2.89 0.78
N ASP A 52 -22.44 -1.63 0.38
CA ASP A 52 -23.75 -1.07 0.12
C ASP A 52 -24.51 -1.80 -0.99
N GLN A 53 -23.82 -2.22 -2.04
CA GLN A 53 -24.39 -2.97 -3.16
C GLN A 53 -24.73 -4.40 -2.74
N GLY A 54 -23.84 -5.10 -2.05
CA GLY A 54 -24.09 -6.44 -1.57
C GLY A 54 -25.19 -6.52 -0.49
N ALA A 55 -25.34 -5.46 0.34
CA ALA A 55 -26.42 -5.38 1.31
C ALA A 55 -27.82 -5.26 0.65
N LYS A 56 -27.89 -4.61 -0.53
CA LYS A 56 -29.15 -4.47 -1.29
C LYS A 56 -29.46 -5.67 -2.17
N GLU A 57 -28.45 -6.46 -2.49
CA GLU A 57 -28.58 -7.61 -3.33
C GLU A 57 -29.12 -8.80 -2.54
N ARG A 58 -30.03 -9.59 -3.13
CA ARG A 58 -30.62 -10.77 -2.51
C ARG A 58 -30.17 -12.07 -3.17
N THR A 59 -29.58 -11.97 -4.34
CA THR A 59 -29.09 -13.11 -5.13
C THR A 59 -27.75 -13.59 -4.56
N PRO A 60 -27.63 -14.83 -4.07
CA PRO A 60 -26.38 -15.32 -3.45
C PRO A 60 -25.17 -15.26 -4.38
N GLU A 61 -25.36 -15.51 -5.68
CA GLU A 61 -24.30 -15.47 -6.69
C GLU A 61 -23.74 -14.05 -6.85
N LEU A 62 -24.62 -13.06 -6.93
CA LEU A 62 -24.18 -11.65 -7.02
C LEU A 62 -23.54 -11.17 -5.71
N ARG A 63 -24.02 -11.60 -4.54
CA ARG A 63 -23.34 -11.34 -3.27
C ARG A 63 -21.92 -11.92 -3.25
N ARG A 64 -21.71 -13.13 -3.79
CA ARG A 64 -20.36 -13.70 -3.94
C ARG A 64 -19.47 -12.85 -4.81
N THR A 65 -19.98 -12.35 -5.93
CA THR A 65 -19.21 -11.44 -6.82
C THR A 65 -18.79 -10.17 -6.09
N PHE A 66 -19.68 -9.53 -5.31
CA PHE A 66 -19.34 -8.37 -4.49
C PHE A 66 -18.34 -8.73 -3.39
N ALA A 67 -18.46 -9.90 -2.77
CA ALA A 67 -17.51 -10.35 -1.75
C ALA A 67 -16.09 -10.56 -2.34
N GLN A 68 -15.98 -11.12 -3.54
CA GLN A 68 -14.70 -11.24 -4.26
C GLN A 68 -14.12 -9.86 -4.61
N GLN A 69 -14.97 -8.95 -5.08
CA GLN A 69 -14.55 -7.57 -5.38
C GLN A 69 -14.04 -6.84 -4.12
N PHE A 70 -14.69 -7.04 -2.97
CA PHE A 70 -14.22 -6.52 -1.69
C PHE A 70 -12.85 -7.07 -1.31
N ASP A 71 -12.62 -8.37 -1.50
CA ASP A 71 -11.33 -9.01 -1.21
C ASP A 71 -10.19 -8.47 -2.08
N LEU A 72 -10.45 -8.25 -3.37
CA LEU A 72 -9.50 -7.59 -4.26
C LEU A 72 -9.13 -6.18 -3.78
N LEU A 73 -10.14 -5.37 -3.42
CA LEU A 73 -9.93 -4.03 -2.88
C LEU A 73 -9.19 -4.07 -1.54
N HIS A 74 -9.48 -5.04 -0.67
CA HIS A 74 -8.80 -5.22 0.60
C HIS A 74 -7.32 -5.57 0.40
N THR A 75 -7.03 -6.44 -0.55
CA THR A 75 -5.65 -6.82 -0.90
C THR A 75 -4.90 -5.62 -1.49
N GLU A 76 -5.53 -4.83 -2.38
CA GLU A 76 -4.96 -3.60 -2.91
C GLU A 76 -4.69 -2.56 -1.80
N GLN A 77 -5.59 -2.43 -0.84
CA GLN A 77 -5.43 -1.57 0.33
C GLN A 77 -4.17 -1.93 1.13
N ARG A 78 -3.95 -3.21 1.38
CA ARG A 78 -2.76 -3.70 2.09
C ARG A 78 -1.48 -3.33 1.37
N MET A 79 -1.44 -3.46 0.05
CA MET A 79 -0.27 -3.08 -0.75
C MET A 79 0.00 -1.59 -0.69
N VAL A 80 -1.02 -0.78 -0.97
CA VAL A 80 -0.86 0.68 -0.93
C VAL A 80 -0.41 1.14 0.45
N SER A 81 -0.93 0.52 1.53
CA SER A 81 -0.51 0.79 2.91
C SER A 81 0.96 0.46 3.14
N ARG A 82 1.45 -0.67 2.61
CA ARG A 82 2.86 -1.06 2.69
C ARG A 82 3.75 -0.05 1.96
N HIS A 83 3.40 0.30 0.71
CA HIS A 83 4.11 1.31 -0.07
C HIS A 83 4.12 2.67 0.63
N LEU A 84 2.99 3.10 1.19
CA LEU A 84 2.89 4.34 1.95
C LEU A 84 3.86 4.36 3.14
N ASN A 85 3.99 3.24 3.85
CA ASN A 85 4.92 3.12 4.97
C ASN A 85 6.38 3.24 4.52
N ILE A 86 6.75 2.58 3.42
CA ILE A 86 8.10 2.64 2.83
C ILE A 86 8.41 4.08 2.39
N ARG A 87 7.52 4.71 1.59
CA ARG A 87 7.71 6.09 1.13
C ARG A 87 7.78 7.10 2.28
N SER A 88 7.05 6.87 3.36
CA SER A 88 7.13 7.69 4.57
C SER A 88 8.49 7.57 5.26
N LYS A 89 9.05 6.36 5.32
CA LYS A 89 10.41 6.13 5.87
C LYS A 89 11.49 6.76 4.99
N GLU A 90 11.39 6.61 3.67
CA GLU A 90 12.30 7.26 2.71
C GLU A 90 12.26 8.79 2.87
N LEU A 91 11.07 9.38 2.91
CA LEU A 91 10.88 10.81 3.10
C LEU A 91 11.54 11.32 4.38
N LEU A 92 11.33 10.63 5.50
CA LEU A 92 11.95 10.98 6.78
C LEU A 92 13.49 10.93 6.71
N THR A 93 14.05 9.94 6.03
CA THR A 93 15.50 9.78 5.87
C THR A 93 16.08 10.88 5.00
N VAL A 94 15.46 11.16 3.84
CA VAL A 94 15.91 12.23 2.93
C VAL A 94 15.81 13.60 3.62
N SER A 95 14.72 13.87 4.33
CA SER A 95 14.53 15.10 5.08
C SER A 95 15.60 15.29 6.17
N ARG A 96 15.88 14.22 6.92
CA ARG A 96 16.93 14.23 7.95
C ARG A 96 18.32 14.47 7.34
N LEU A 97 18.64 13.80 6.23
CA LEU A 97 19.88 13.96 5.51
C LEU A 97 20.05 15.39 5.00
N ARG A 98 19.00 15.98 4.44
CA ARG A 98 18.98 17.37 4.00
C ARG A 98 19.28 18.33 5.15
N MET A 99 18.57 18.19 6.29
CA MET A 99 18.76 19.06 7.45
C MET A 99 20.20 18.99 7.99
N LEU A 100 20.80 17.80 8.03
CA LEU A 100 22.18 17.63 8.46
C LEU A 100 23.18 18.32 7.52
N ARG A 101 22.96 18.24 6.20
CA ARG A 101 23.80 18.93 5.21
C ARG A 101 23.66 20.45 5.28
N GLU A 102 22.45 20.95 5.43
CA GLU A 102 22.21 22.38 5.60
C GLU A 102 22.84 22.92 6.91
N SER A 103 22.79 22.13 7.98
CA SER A 103 23.45 22.47 9.25
C SER A 103 24.96 22.48 9.11
N ALA A 104 25.56 21.49 8.44
CA ALA A 104 27.00 21.44 8.18
C ALA A 104 27.48 22.63 7.32
N GLN A 105 26.70 23.03 6.31
CA GLN A 105 27.01 24.21 5.51
C GLN A 105 26.97 25.52 6.31
N ARG A 106 26.02 25.64 7.26
CA ARG A 106 25.90 26.85 8.13
C ARG A 106 26.98 26.93 9.17
N SER A 107 27.41 25.80 9.72
CA SER A 107 28.42 25.77 10.78
C SER A 107 29.86 25.87 10.30
N GLY A 108 30.08 25.92 8.98
CA GLY A 108 31.45 25.94 8.40
C GLY A 108 32.27 24.69 8.72
N LEU A 109 31.65 23.68 9.35
CA LEU A 109 32.28 22.42 9.68
C LEU A 109 32.43 21.61 8.42
N SER A 110 33.66 21.30 8.07
CA SER A 110 34.03 20.36 7.04
C SER A 110 33.23 19.05 7.15
N SER A 111 32.95 18.41 6.04
CA SER A 111 32.20 17.15 5.81
C SER A 111 32.45 16.02 6.83
N ALA A 112 33.47 16.09 7.65
CA ALA A 112 33.83 15.11 8.68
C ALA A 112 32.80 14.97 9.84
N GLY A 113 31.91 15.97 10.04
CA GLY A 113 30.87 15.91 11.09
C GLY A 113 29.55 15.25 10.65
N ILE A 114 29.41 14.89 9.36
CA ILE A 114 28.20 14.26 8.79
C ILE A 114 28.18 12.73 9.06
N GLY A 115 29.23 12.21 9.73
CA GLY A 115 29.45 10.80 10.00
C GLY A 115 28.43 10.07 10.90
N THR A 116 27.23 10.66 11.15
CA THR A 116 26.22 10.05 12.02
C THR A 116 25.00 9.48 11.30
N ILE A 117 24.89 9.62 9.98
CA ILE A 117 24.00 8.73 9.23
C ILE A 117 24.84 7.51 8.89
N ARG A 118 24.59 6.45 9.62
CA ARG A 118 25.29 5.18 9.38
C ARG A 118 24.98 4.73 7.98
N GLU A 119 25.99 4.34 7.26
CA GLU A 119 25.88 3.68 5.95
C GLU A 119 24.87 2.50 6.01
N GLN A 120 24.74 1.90 7.20
CA GLN A 120 23.77 0.88 7.55
C GLN A 120 22.29 1.36 7.44
N ASP A 121 21.99 2.61 7.76
CA ASP A 121 20.62 3.15 7.67
C ASP A 121 20.21 3.34 6.19
N LEU A 122 21.16 3.70 5.35
CA LEU A 122 20.95 3.81 3.90
C LEU A 122 20.82 2.43 3.24
N ALA A 123 21.66 1.46 3.63
CA ALA A 123 21.58 0.08 3.16
C ALA A 123 20.24 -0.57 3.54
N THR A 124 19.73 -0.29 4.74
CA THR A 124 18.43 -0.79 5.19
C THR A 124 17.28 -0.25 4.34
N ILE A 125 17.35 1.00 3.88
CA ILE A 125 16.34 1.59 2.99
C ILE A 125 16.44 0.99 1.59
N GLU A 126 17.64 0.81 1.06
CA GLU A 126 17.86 0.14 -0.22
C GLU A 126 17.31 -1.31 -0.19
N GLN A 127 17.53 -2.05 0.89
CA GLN A 127 16.94 -3.38 1.08
C GLN A 127 15.40 -3.34 1.16
N LEU A 128 14.81 -2.33 1.80
CA LEU A 128 13.35 -2.18 1.88
C LEU A 128 12.75 -1.90 0.50
N ILE A 129 13.41 -1.09 -0.32
CA ILE A 129 12.99 -0.78 -1.69
C ILE A 129 13.06 -2.05 -2.56
N GLU A 130 14.14 -2.83 -2.45
CA GLU A 130 14.32 -4.09 -3.17
C GLU A 130 13.27 -5.13 -2.77
N SER A 131 13.06 -5.31 -1.47
CA SER A 131 12.03 -6.20 -0.91
C SER A 131 10.61 -5.81 -1.34
N ASP A 132 10.35 -4.51 -1.53
CA ASP A 132 9.05 -4.02 -1.98
C ASP A 132 8.78 -4.33 -3.46
N LYS A 133 9.81 -4.27 -4.30
CA LYS A 133 9.70 -4.70 -5.71
C LYS A 133 9.32 -6.18 -5.81
N ILE A 134 10.03 -7.05 -5.11
CA ILE A 134 9.76 -8.49 -5.09
C ILE A 134 8.34 -8.76 -4.57
N SER A 135 7.90 -8.06 -3.52
CA SER A 135 6.54 -8.17 -3.00
C SER A 135 5.49 -7.70 -4.01
N THR A 136 5.79 -6.69 -4.82
CA THR A 136 4.89 -6.16 -5.84
C THR A 136 4.73 -7.13 -7.00
N GLU A 137 5.83 -7.76 -7.45
CA GLU A 137 5.82 -8.78 -8.51
C GLU A 137 5.04 -10.02 -8.07
N MET A 138 5.32 -10.57 -6.90
CA MET A 138 4.58 -11.70 -6.32
C MET A 138 3.08 -11.40 -6.16
N TYR A 139 2.72 -10.15 -5.92
CA TYR A 139 1.33 -9.75 -5.78
C TYR A 139 0.62 -9.66 -7.13
N GLN A 140 1.26 -9.11 -8.15
CA GLN A 140 0.71 -9.08 -9.51
C GLN A 140 0.47 -10.49 -10.01
N GLU A 141 1.42 -11.39 -9.81
CA GLU A 141 1.28 -12.81 -10.13
C GLU A 141 0.09 -13.45 -9.38
N ARG A 142 -0.12 -13.10 -8.12
CA ARG A 142 -1.26 -13.60 -7.33
C ARG A 142 -2.59 -13.00 -7.76
N LEU A 143 -2.62 -11.73 -8.20
CA LEU A 143 -3.80 -11.12 -8.80
C LEU A 143 -4.18 -11.79 -10.12
N ASP A 144 -3.18 -12.05 -10.97
CA ASP A 144 -3.38 -12.72 -12.24
C ASP A 144 -3.93 -14.14 -12.02
N GLN A 145 -3.39 -14.89 -11.04
CA GLN A 145 -3.93 -16.19 -10.63
C GLN A 145 -5.39 -16.12 -10.15
N ILE A 146 -5.75 -15.11 -9.34
CA ILE A 146 -7.14 -14.94 -8.88
C ILE A 146 -8.06 -14.59 -10.04
N LEU A 147 -7.60 -13.79 -10.99
CA LEU A 147 -8.37 -13.42 -12.18
C LEU A 147 -8.52 -14.59 -13.15
N GLU A 148 -7.50 -15.43 -13.34
CA GLU A 148 -7.57 -16.67 -14.11
C GLU A 148 -8.56 -17.67 -13.50
N LEU A 149 -8.47 -17.92 -12.19
CA LEU A 149 -9.39 -18.80 -11.46
C LEU A 149 -10.85 -18.32 -11.53
N SER A 150 -11.08 -17.00 -11.63
CA SER A 150 -12.43 -16.46 -11.77
C SER A 150 -13.01 -16.62 -13.18
N GLN A 151 -12.19 -16.94 -14.19
CA GLN A 151 -12.65 -17.19 -15.58
C GLN A 151 -12.91 -18.66 -15.85
N GLU A 152 -12.29 -19.58 -15.12
CA GLU A 152 -12.40 -21.03 -15.40
C GLU A 152 -13.51 -21.75 -14.61
N ASP A 153 -14.03 -21.18 -13.52
CA ASP A 153 -14.99 -21.87 -12.64
C ASP A 153 -16.15 -20.98 -12.18
N GLU A 154 -17.22 -20.92 -12.97
CA GLU A 154 -18.50 -20.32 -12.53
C GLU A 154 -19.18 -21.12 -11.38
N GLY A 155 -18.60 -22.22 -10.92
CA GLY A 155 -19.27 -23.16 -10.01
C GLY A 155 -18.65 -23.37 -8.64
N THR A 156 -17.34 -23.25 -8.45
CA THR A 156 -16.65 -23.74 -7.24
C THR A 156 -15.44 -22.91 -6.76
N ALA A 157 -15.31 -21.66 -7.18
CA ALA A 157 -14.22 -20.81 -6.69
C ALA A 157 -14.28 -20.74 -5.16
N ALA A 158 -13.24 -21.23 -4.48
CA ALA A 158 -13.11 -21.15 -3.04
C ALA A 158 -13.18 -19.67 -2.62
N VAL A 159 -14.22 -19.34 -1.88
CA VAL A 159 -14.44 -17.98 -1.38
C VAL A 159 -13.31 -17.65 -0.41
N SER A 160 -12.64 -16.51 -0.60
CA SER A 160 -11.55 -16.11 0.31
C SER A 160 -12.07 -15.91 1.75
N PRO A 161 -11.22 -16.04 2.77
CA PRO A 161 -11.63 -15.78 4.16
C PRO A 161 -12.24 -14.40 4.38
N ALA A 162 -11.77 -13.38 3.66
CA ALA A 162 -12.32 -12.02 3.74
C ALA A 162 -13.71 -11.94 3.09
N ALA A 163 -13.90 -12.60 1.96
CA ALA A 163 -15.19 -12.66 1.28
C ALA A 163 -16.23 -13.48 2.09
N GLU A 164 -15.81 -14.57 2.78
CA GLU A 164 -16.68 -15.30 3.70
C GLU A 164 -17.18 -14.42 4.85
N GLU A 165 -16.30 -13.64 5.48
CA GLU A 165 -16.70 -12.75 6.57
C GLU A 165 -17.69 -11.68 6.07
N LEU A 166 -17.48 -11.14 4.87
CA LEU A 166 -18.42 -10.18 4.31
C LEU A 166 -19.80 -10.80 4.03
N MET A 167 -19.85 -12.04 3.54
CA MET A 167 -21.12 -12.76 3.35
C MET A 167 -21.87 -12.95 4.68
N LYS A 168 -21.16 -13.22 5.78
CA LYS A 168 -21.77 -13.31 7.12
C LYS A 168 -22.33 -11.95 7.56
N ILE A 169 -21.60 -10.86 7.33
CA ILE A 169 -22.05 -9.51 7.68
C ILE A 169 -23.34 -9.16 6.95
N TRP A 170 -23.46 -9.48 5.66
CA TRP A 170 -24.73 -9.28 4.95
C TRP A 170 -25.85 -10.17 5.51
N GLY A 171 -25.54 -11.38 5.98
CA GLY A 171 -26.49 -12.21 6.73
C GLY A 171 -26.93 -11.55 8.04
N ASP A 172 -26.00 -10.97 8.80
CA ASP A 172 -26.28 -10.22 10.03
C ASP A 172 -27.12 -8.96 9.74
N MET A 173 -26.92 -8.29 8.62
CA MET A 173 -27.76 -7.16 8.15
C MET A 173 -29.16 -7.64 7.78
N ASP A 174 -29.31 -8.74 7.06
CA ASP A 174 -30.62 -9.32 6.72
C ASP A 174 -31.40 -9.75 7.97
N ALA A 175 -30.70 -10.20 9.00
CA ALA A 175 -31.25 -10.57 10.32
C ALA A 175 -31.54 -9.33 11.22
N GLY A 176 -31.16 -8.11 10.79
CA GLY A 176 -31.34 -6.88 11.53
C GLY A 176 -30.39 -6.72 12.74
N LEU A 177 -29.32 -7.51 12.80
CA LEU A 177 -28.28 -7.43 13.84
C LEU A 177 -27.33 -6.26 13.57
N ILE A 178 -27.07 -5.95 12.30
CA ILE A 178 -26.33 -4.78 11.84
C ILE A 178 -27.33 -3.87 11.12
N LYS A 179 -27.41 -2.59 11.52
CA LYS A 179 -28.51 -1.73 11.10
C LYS A 179 -28.18 -0.86 9.90
N ASP A 180 -26.93 -0.48 9.73
CA ASP A 180 -26.50 0.38 8.65
C ASP A 180 -25.21 -0.11 7.99
N SER A 181 -24.94 0.43 6.80
CA SER A 181 -23.78 0.00 6.02
C SER A 181 -22.45 0.58 6.54
N SER A 182 -22.48 1.62 7.35
CA SER A 182 -21.28 2.14 8.02
C SER A 182 -20.83 1.20 9.13
N GLU A 183 -21.77 0.72 9.95
CA GLU A 183 -21.53 -0.32 10.95
C GLU A 183 -21.05 -1.61 10.29
N ALA A 184 -21.65 -2.00 9.16
CA ALA A 184 -21.24 -3.16 8.38
C ALA A 184 -19.79 -3.03 7.86
N PHE A 185 -19.38 -1.83 7.42
CA PHE A 185 -18.03 -1.56 6.97
C PHE A 185 -17.01 -1.69 8.12
N GLU A 186 -17.28 -1.07 9.26
CA GLU A 186 -16.39 -1.15 10.43
C GLU A 186 -16.23 -2.60 10.92
N GLU A 187 -17.33 -3.35 10.97
CA GLU A 187 -17.31 -4.75 11.37
C GLU A 187 -16.58 -5.63 10.34
N ALA A 188 -16.73 -5.37 9.04
CA ALA A 188 -15.98 -6.05 7.98
C ALA A 188 -14.47 -5.85 8.13
N GLU A 189 -14.02 -4.59 8.27
CA GLU A 189 -12.61 -4.26 8.48
C GLU A 189 -12.04 -4.93 9.73
N LYS A 190 -12.81 -4.97 10.82
CA LYS A 190 -12.40 -5.58 12.08
C LYS A 190 -12.26 -7.10 11.95
N ARG A 191 -13.30 -7.82 11.48
CA ARG A 191 -13.30 -9.28 11.34
C ARG A 191 -12.20 -9.77 10.39
N VAL A 192 -12.04 -9.10 9.25
CA VAL A 192 -10.97 -9.43 8.28
C VAL A 192 -9.58 -9.25 8.92
N ARG A 193 -9.36 -8.16 9.66
CA ARG A 193 -8.10 -7.90 10.36
C ARG A 193 -7.81 -8.91 11.46
N GLU A 194 -8.80 -9.28 12.25
CA GLU A 194 -8.67 -10.28 13.34
C GLU A 194 -8.33 -11.66 12.79
N ARG A 195 -8.98 -12.07 11.70
CA ARG A 195 -8.73 -13.35 11.05
C ARG A 195 -7.35 -13.44 10.43
N GLN A 196 -6.84 -12.35 9.89
CA GLN A 196 -5.46 -12.28 9.37
C GLN A 196 -4.41 -12.46 10.48
N LYS A 197 -4.61 -11.82 11.64
CA LYS A 197 -3.70 -11.98 12.79
C LYS A 197 -3.71 -13.41 13.37
N ALA A 198 -4.80 -14.14 13.21
CA ALA A 198 -4.91 -15.54 13.66
C ALA A 198 -4.25 -16.52 12.67
N SER A 199 -3.94 -16.10 11.43
CA SER A 199 -3.31 -16.93 10.40
C SER A 199 -1.80 -16.66 10.24
N GLU A 200 -1.24 -15.67 10.92
CA GLU A 200 0.19 -15.37 11.05
C GLU A 200 0.79 -16.08 12.29
#